data_c193b6a06512275c161b78c1b01d4d9e
#
_entry.id   c193b6a06512275c161b78c1b01d4d9e
#
_cell.length_a   1.000
_cell.length_b   1.000
_cell.length_c   1.000
_cell.angle_alpha   90.00
_cell.angle_beta   90.00
_cell.angle_gamma   90.00
#
_symmetry.space_group_name_H-M   'P 1'
#
loop_
_entity.id
_entity.type
_entity.pdbx_description
1 polymer ?
#
loop_
_entity_poly.entity_id
_entity_poly.type
_entity_poly.pdbx_seq_one_letter_code
_entity_poly.pdbx_strand_id
1 'polypeptide(L)'
;MVCFRLFPVPGSGLVLVCLVLGAVRSYALELNLTDSENATCLYAKWQMNFTVRYETTNKTYKTVTISDHGTVTYNGSICGDDQNGPKIAVQFGPGFSWIANFTKAASTYSIDSVSFSYNTGDNTTFPDAEDKGILTVDELLAIRIPLNDLFRCNSLSTLEKNDVVQHYWDVLVQAFVQNGTVSTNEFLCDKDKTSTVAPTIHTTVPSPTTTPTPKEKPEAGTYSVNNGNDTCLLATMGLQLNITQDKVASVININ
;
A
#
# COMPACT_ATOMS: atom_id res chain seq x y z
N MET A 1 -5.20 -3.09 -24.74
CA MET A 1 -4.46 -3.05 -26.01
C MET A 1 -5.10 -1.97 -26.86
N VAL A 2 -4.48 -0.80 -26.94
CA VAL A 2 -5.01 0.34 -27.73
C VAL A 2 -4.05 0.51 -28.90
N CYS A 3 -4.52 0.23 -30.11
CA CYS A 3 -3.76 0.43 -31.34
C CYS A 3 -4.11 1.80 -31.94
N PHE A 4 -3.13 2.68 -32.04
CA PHE A 4 -3.27 3.94 -32.78
C PHE A 4 -2.93 3.70 -34.26
N ARG A 5 -3.85 4.13 -35.15
CA ARG A 5 -3.56 4.16 -36.60
C ARG A 5 -2.84 5.48 -36.92
N LEU A 6 -1.60 5.38 -37.36
CA LEU A 6 -0.88 6.49 -37.99
C LEU A 6 -1.18 6.53 -39.47
N PHE A 7 -1.44 7.73 -39.98
CA PHE A 7 -1.73 7.98 -41.40
C PHE A 7 -0.55 7.65 -42.33
N PRO A 8 -0.77 7.18 -43.54
CA PRO A 8 0.29 6.80 -44.46
C PRO A 8 0.97 8.05 -45.04
N VAL A 9 2.30 8.14 -44.89
CA VAL A 9 3.14 9.04 -45.66
C VAL A 9 3.51 8.35 -46.96
N PRO A 10 3.29 8.96 -48.16
CA PRO A 10 3.60 8.32 -49.40
C PRO A 10 5.13 8.16 -49.57
N GLY A 11 5.58 6.90 -49.69
CA GLY A 11 6.97 6.58 -50.03
C GLY A 11 7.79 5.74 -49.05
N SER A 12 7.25 5.35 -47.87
CA SER A 12 7.99 4.53 -46.91
C SER A 12 7.12 3.42 -46.36
N GLY A 13 7.69 2.23 -46.22
CA GLY A 13 7.02 1.06 -45.66
C GLY A 13 6.43 1.33 -44.29
N LEU A 14 5.26 0.75 -44.08
CA LEU A 14 4.48 0.86 -42.84
C LEU A 14 5.28 0.28 -41.67
N VAL A 15 5.87 1.14 -40.81
CA VAL A 15 6.45 0.71 -39.55
C VAL A 15 5.37 0.79 -38.47
N LEU A 16 4.84 -0.40 -38.11
CA LEU A 16 3.88 -0.54 -37.02
C LEU A 16 4.68 -0.47 -35.69
N VAL A 17 4.76 0.71 -35.07
CA VAL A 17 5.31 0.85 -33.72
C VAL A 17 4.20 0.55 -32.73
N CYS A 18 4.14 -0.70 -32.25
CA CYS A 18 3.31 -1.07 -31.12
C CYS A 18 4.01 -0.60 -29.82
N LEU A 19 3.64 0.58 -29.33
CA LEU A 19 3.94 0.96 -27.94
C LEU A 19 3.10 0.04 -27.03
N VAL A 20 3.73 -1.00 -26.52
CA VAL A 20 3.21 -1.77 -25.40
C VAL A 20 3.38 -0.88 -24.18
N LEU A 21 2.38 -0.04 -23.89
CA LEU A 21 2.20 0.53 -22.56
C LEU A 21 1.90 -0.68 -21.67
N GLY A 22 2.94 -1.22 -21.05
CA GLY A 22 2.81 -2.19 -19.98
C GLY A 22 2.03 -1.50 -18.88
N ALA A 23 0.71 -1.71 -18.84
CA ALA A 23 -0.02 -1.46 -17.60
C ALA A 23 0.66 -2.36 -16.57
N VAL A 24 1.42 -1.75 -15.66
CA VAL A 24 1.90 -2.42 -14.46
C VAL A 24 0.62 -2.76 -13.70
N ARG A 25 0.11 -3.97 -13.92
CA ARG A 25 -0.98 -4.50 -13.10
C ARG A 25 -0.32 -4.85 -11.77
N SER A 26 -0.49 -3.97 -10.79
CA SER A 26 -0.31 -4.35 -9.40
C SER A 26 -1.36 -5.43 -9.12
N TYR A 27 -0.93 -6.66 -9.04
CA TYR A 27 -1.81 -7.75 -8.62
C TYR A 27 -1.85 -7.69 -7.09
N ALA A 28 -3.07 -7.50 -6.54
CA ALA A 28 -3.26 -7.68 -5.12
C ALA A 28 -2.92 -9.14 -4.75
N LEU A 29 -2.15 -9.33 -3.69
CA LEU A 29 -1.94 -10.63 -3.09
C LEU A 29 -3.26 -11.05 -2.44
N GLU A 30 -3.64 -12.31 -2.59
CA GLU A 30 -4.86 -12.84 -1.98
C GLU A 30 -4.61 -14.27 -1.48
N LEU A 31 -4.97 -14.50 -0.23
CA LEU A 31 -4.83 -15.79 0.45
C LEU A 31 -6.13 -16.11 1.19
N ASN A 32 -6.67 -17.28 0.88
CA ASN A 32 -7.72 -17.92 1.67
C ASN A 32 -7.15 -19.24 2.21
N LEU A 33 -6.81 -19.23 3.49
CA LEU A 33 -6.24 -20.40 4.16
C LEU A 33 -7.34 -21.18 4.86
N THR A 34 -7.36 -22.48 4.65
CA THR A 34 -8.35 -23.40 5.26
C THR A 34 -7.69 -24.37 6.21
N ASP A 35 -8.41 -24.78 7.23
CA ASP A 35 -8.02 -25.84 8.14
C ASP A 35 -8.23 -27.26 7.54
N SER A 36 -8.06 -28.28 8.35
CA SER A 36 -8.24 -29.70 7.96
C SER A 36 -9.68 -30.06 7.59
N GLU A 37 -10.66 -29.24 7.98
CA GLU A 37 -12.09 -29.43 7.70
C GLU A 37 -12.56 -28.61 6.48
N ASN A 38 -11.62 -27.98 5.75
CA ASN A 38 -11.87 -27.02 4.68
C ASN A 38 -12.63 -25.75 5.12
N ALA A 39 -12.63 -25.42 6.40
CA ALA A 39 -13.15 -24.17 6.89
C ALA A 39 -12.08 -23.07 6.81
N THR A 40 -12.45 -21.90 6.29
CA THR A 40 -11.52 -20.75 6.24
C THR A 40 -11.12 -20.36 7.66
N CYS A 41 -9.83 -20.35 7.94
CA CYS A 41 -9.24 -19.94 9.22
C CYS A 41 -8.61 -18.55 9.17
N LEU A 42 -8.10 -18.17 8.00
CA LEU A 42 -7.49 -16.87 7.73
C LEU A 42 -7.82 -16.45 6.30
N TYR A 43 -8.24 -15.21 6.14
CA TYR A 43 -8.41 -14.56 4.84
C TYR A 43 -7.59 -13.27 4.81
N ALA A 44 -6.86 -13.03 3.72
CA ALA A 44 -6.12 -11.80 3.53
C ALA A 44 -6.07 -11.40 2.05
N LYS A 45 -6.18 -10.10 1.81
CA LYS A 45 -5.96 -9.47 0.50
C LYS A 45 -5.27 -8.14 0.72
N TRP A 46 -4.15 -7.90 0.02
CA TRP A 46 -3.38 -6.68 0.22
C TRP A 46 -2.46 -6.40 -0.96
N GLN A 47 -1.93 -5.20 -0.97
CA GLN A 47 -0.84 -4.81 -1.85
C GLN A 47 0.34 -4.35 -1.00
N MET A 48 1.54 -4.61 -1.46
CA MET A 48 2.76 -4.19 -0.77
C MET A 48 3.92 -3.95 -1.73
N ASN A 49 4.83 -3.09 -1.32
CA ASN A 49 6.18 -3.01 -1.88
C ASN A 49 7.17 -2.59 -0.79
N PHE A 50 8.45 -2.73 -1.09
CA PHE A 50 9.53 -2.46 -0.16
C PHE A 50 10.56 -1.57 -0.83
N THR A 51 10.97 -0.53 -0.15
CA THR A 51 12.08 0.32 -0.57
C THR A 51 13.28 0.03 0.33
N VAL A 52 14.39 -0.38 -0.25
CA VAL A 52 15.62 -0.69 0.48
C VAL A 52 16.73 0.24 0.02
N ARG A 53 17.34 0.93 0.99
CA ARG A 53 18.57 1.69 0.78
C ARG A 53 19.75 0.80 1.22
N TYR A 54 20.76 0.67 0.37
CA TYR A 54 21.93 -0.17 0.65
C TYR A 54 23.24 0.50 0.26
N GLU A 55 24.31 0.13 0.95
CA GLU A 55 25.66 0.61 0.66
C GLU A 55 26.28 -0.25 -0.47
N THR A 56 27.01 0.42 -1.36
CA THR A 56 27.75 -0.24 -2.44
C THR A 56 29.25 -0.36 -2.10
N THR A 57 29.96 -1.23 -2.81
CA THR A 57 31.41 -1.42 -2.69
C THR A 57 32.21 -0.13 -2.85
N ASN A 58 31.66 0.87 -3.53
CA ASN A 58 32.25 2.20 -3.69
C ASN A 58 31.90 3.17 -2.55
N LYS A 59 31.34 2.67 -1.45
CA LYS A 59 30.89 3.48 -0.29
C LYS A 59 29.87 4.58 -0.64
N THR A 60 29.04 4.32 -1.63
CA THR A 60 27.89 5.14 -1.99
C THR A 60 26.60 4.41 -1.66
N TYR A 61 25.51 5.14 -1.49
CA TYR A 61 24.19 4.54 -1.24
C TYR A 61 23.36 4.51 -2.51
N LYS A 62 22.69 3.36 -2.72
CA LYS A 62 21.66 3.18 -3.74
C LYS A 62 20.34 2.82 -3.07
N THR A 63 19.26 3.06 -3.79
CA THR A 63 17.90 2.68 -3.35
C THR A 63 17.26 1.82 -4.42
N VAL A 64 16.60 0.75 -4.00
CA VAL A 64 15.84 -0.15 -4.87
C VAL A 64 14.43 -0.33 -4.32
N THR A 65 13.45 -0.43 -5.22
CA THR A 65 12.09 -0.82 -4.86
C THR A 65 11.86 -2.26 -5.27
N ILE A 66 11.45 -3.07 -4.31
CA ILE A 66 11.14 -4.49 -4.46
C ILE A 66 9.62 -4.62 -4.38
N SER A 67 9.02 -5.21 -5.37
CA SER A 67 7.61 -5.56 -5.39
C SER A 67 7.47 -7.04 -5.74
N ASP A 68 6.29 -7.59 -5.49
CA ASP A 68 5.92 -8.99 -5.72
C ASP A 68 5.83 -9.37 -7.21
N HIS A 69 6.79 -8.90 -8.01
CA HIS A 69 6.83 -9.20 -9.44
C HIS A 69 7.30 -10.64 -9.67
N GLY A 70 6.36 -11.52 -9.99
CA GLY A 70 6.68 -12.88 -10.39
C GLY A 70 5.78 -13.95 -9.77
N THR A 71 6.33 -15.15 -9.63
CA THR A 71 5.61 -16.27 -9.01
C THR A 71 5.67 -16.12 -7.49
N VAL A 72 4.53 -15.78 -6.91
CA VAL A 72 4.36 -15.73 -5.45
C VAL A 72 3.90 -17.10 -4.95
N THR A 73 4.46 -17.55 -3.84
CA THR A 73 4.00 -18.74 -3.12
C THR A 73 3.69 -18.41 -1.67
N TYR A 74 2.74 -19.15 -1.08
CA TYR A 74 2.30 -18.98 0.30
C TYR A 74 2.75 -20.16 1.20
N ASN A 75 3.81 -20.84 0.78
CA ASN A 75 4.37 -21.97 1.54
C ASN A 75 4.82 -21.52 2.92
N GLY A 76 4.36 -22.23 3.96
CA GLY A 76 4.62 -21.87 5.34
C GLY A 76 3.56 -21.00 6.00
N SER A 77 2.49 -20.61 5.27
CA SER A 77 1.28 -20.09 5.88
C SER A 77 0.52 -21.18 6.62
N ILE A 78 0.02 -20.88 7.81
CA ILE A 78 -0.67 -21.84 8.69
C ILE A 78 -1.89 -21.21 9.35
N CYS A 79 -2.90 -22.01 9.63
CA CYS A 79 -4.06 -21.63 10.46
C CYS A 79 -3.70 -21.43 11.94
N GLY A 80 -2.56 -21.94 12.36
CA GLY A 80 -2.19 -21.97 13.77
C GLY A 80 -2.83 -23.15 14.52
N ASP A 81 -2.49 -23.23 15.78
CA ASP A 81 -3.00 -24.21 16.74
C ASP A 81 -3.26 -23.53 18.10
N ASP A 82 -3.47 -24.29 19.15
CA ASP A 82 -3.74 -23.76 20.49
C ASP A 82 -2.59 -22.96 21.10
N GLN A 83 -1.37 -23.11 20.57
CA GLN A 83 -0.15 -22.47 21.07
C GLN A 83 0.38 -21.38 20.12
N ASN A 84 0.15 -21.58 18.82
CA ASN A 84 0.67 -20.70 17.78
C ASN A 84 -0.49 -20.11 16.97
N GLY A 85 -0.56 -18.82 16.89
CA GLY A 85 -1.55 -18.14 16.04
C GLY A 85 -1.34 -18.41 14.55
N PRO A 86 -2.32 -18.01 13.72
CA PRO A 86 -2.20 -18.03 12.28
C PRO A 86 -0.99 -17.22 11.81
N LYS A 87 -0.45 -17.63 10.67
CA LYS A 87 0.69 -16.97 10.03
C LYS A 87 0.48 -16.90 8.53
N ILE A 88 0.72 -15.75 7.94
CA ILE A 88 0.90 -15.59 6.50
C ILE A 88 2.40 -15.63 6.22
N ALA A 89 2.81 -16.44 5.26
CA ALA A 89 4.18 -16.47 4.75
C ALA A 89 4.14 -16.35 3.22
N VAL A 90 4.73 -15.30 2.69
CA VAL A 90 4.81 -15.03 1.25
C VAL A 90 6.26 -15.14 0.81
N GLN A 91 6.51 -15.91 -0.25
CA GLN A 91 7.82 -16.00 -0.90
C GLN A 91 7.69 -15.49 -2.33
N PHE A 92 8.54 -14.57 -2.74
CA PHE A 92 8.49 -13.92 -4.05
C PHE A 92 9.86 -13.83 -4.74
N GLY A 93 10.74 -14.76 -4.40
CA GLY A 93 12.06 -14.92 -5.00
C GLY A 93 13.05 -15.63 -4.09
N PRO A 94 14.23 -16.02 -4.58
CA PRO A 94 15.27 -16.65 -3.78
C PRO A 94 15.82 -15.70 -2.71
N GLY A 95 15.44 -15.92 -1.46
CA GLY A 95 15.82 -15.08 -0.32
C GLY A 95 14.96 -13.83 -0.14
N PHE A 96 13.81 -13.76 -0.85
CA PHE A 96 12.81 -12.70 -0.67
C PHE A 96 11.54 -13.29 -0.07
N SER A 97 11.18 -12.83 1.11
CA SER A 97 9.97 -13.29 1.79
C SER A 97 9.38 -12.22 2.69
N TRP A 98 8.08 -12.37 2.95
CA TRP A 98 7.37 -11.56 3.91
C TRP A 98 6.49 -12.45 4.79
N ILE A 99 6.45 -12.15 6.09
CA ILE A 99 5.69 -12.92 7.07
C ILE A 99 4.87 -11.97 7.92
N ALA A 100 3.62 -12.34 8.21
CA ALA A 100 2.80 -11.69 9.22
C ALA A 100 2.33 -12.72 10.25
N ASN A 101 2.45 -12.37 11.53
CA ASN A 101 2.05 -13.21 12.65
C ASN A 101 0.84 -12.61 13.36
N PHE A 102 -0.06 -13.49 13.80
CA PHE A 102 -1.30 -13.10 14.46
C PHE A 102 -1.42 -13.81 15.81
N THR A 103 -1.98 -13.11 16.79
CA THR A 103 -2.36 -13.68 18.09
C THR A 103 -3.81 -13.38 18.41
N LYS A 104 -4.37 -14.15 19.34
CA LYS A 104 -5.75 -14.03 19.79
C LYS A 104 -5.80 -13.74 21.28
N ALA A 105 -6.66 -12.80 21.66
CA ALA A 105 -7.12 -12.58 23.02
C ALA A 105 -8.61 -12.98 23.12
N ALA A 106 -9.22 -12.78 24.29
CA ALA A 106 -10.60 -13.23 24.52
C ALA A 106 -11.62 -12.68 23.51
N SER A 107 -11.50 -11.40 23.14
CA SER A 107 -12.47 -10.69 22.27
C SER A 107 -11.83 -10.02 21.06
N THR A 108 -10.52 -10.13 20.89
CA THR A 108 -9.75 -9.50 19.80
C THR A 108 -8.73 -10.45 19.22
N TYR A 109 -8.33 -10.19 17.99
CA TYR A 109 -7.07 -10.69 17.46
C TYR A 109 -6.13 -9.51 17.15
N SER A 110 -4.85 -9.81 17.03
CA SER A 110 -3.85 -8.79 16.71
C SER A 110 -3.04 -9.20 15.49
N ILE A 111 -2.67 -8.21 14.67
CA ILE A 111 -1.52 -8.31 13.79
C ILE A 111 -0.32 -7.91 14.65
N ASP A 112 0.47 -8.87 15.10
CA ASP A 112 1.51 -8.62 16.09
C ASP A 112 2.78 -8.08 15.46
N SER A 113 3.20 -8.73 14.38
CA SER A 113 4.46 -8.39 13.72
C SER A 113 4.42 -8.71 12.24
N VAL A 114 5.25 -8.00 11.50
CA VAL A 114 5.63 -8.35 10.13
C VAL A 114 7.14 -8.45 10.04
N SER A 115 7.62 -9.40 9.22
CA SER A 115 9.04 -9.63 8.94
C SER A 115 9.25 -9.59 7.44
N PHE A 116 10.18 -8.78 6.97
CA PHE A 116 10.59 -8.75 5.57
C PHE A 116 12.02 -9.20 5.43
N SER A 117 12.26 -10.22 4.59
CA SER A 117 13.59 -10.72 4.26
C SER A 117 13.93 -10.43 2.80
N TYR A 118 15.15 -9.98 2.55
CA TYR A 118 15.65 -9.66 1.22
C TYR A 118 17.11 -10.11 1.07
N ASN A 119 17.51 -10.41 -0.18
CA ASN A 119 18.81 -10.98 -0.49
C ASN A 119 19.70 -9.96 -1.23
N THR A 120 20.61 -9.31 -0.51
CA THR A 120 21.60 -8.38 -1.09
C THR A 120 22.67 -9.10 -1.93
N GLY A 121 22.73 -10.44 -1.88
CA GLY A 121 23.55 -11.23 -2.78
C GLY A 121 23.00 -11.36 -4.21
N ASP A 122 21.73 -10.98 -4.43
CA ASP A 122 21.14 -10.90 -5.76
C ASP A 122 21.62 -9.63 -6.49
N ASN A 123 22.63 -9.79 -7.34
CA ASN A 123 23.20 -8.67 -8.10
C ASN A 123 22.21 -8.03 -9.10
N THR A 124 21.12 -8.69 -9.44
CA THR A 124 20.10 -8.12 -10.32
C THR A 124 19.31 -7.04 -9.59
N THR A 125 18.93 -7.32 -8.36
CA THR A 125 18.19 -6.39 -7.49
C THR A 125 19.11 -5.43 -6.76
N PHE A 126 20.29 -5.90 -6.29
CA PHE A 126 21.26 -5.13 -5.50
C PHE A 126 22.63 -5.09 -6.18
N PRO A 127 22.77 -4.40 -7.34
CA PRO A 127 24.05 -4.33 -8.02
C PRO A 127 25.10 -3.63 -7.14
N ASP A 128 26.29 -4.25 -7.08
CA ASP A 128 27.45 -3.77 -6.32
C ASP A 128 27.24 -3.65 -4.80
N ALA A 129 26.26 -4.35 -4.20
CA ALA A 129 26.08 -4.32 -2.76
C ALA A 129 27.38 -4.70 -2.03
N GLU A 130 27.73 -3.92 -0.99
CA GLU A 130 28.89 -4.16 -0.13
C GLU A 130 28.72 -5.44 0.68
N ASP A 131 27.65 -5.50 1.46
CA ASP A 131 27.28 -6.68 2.25
C ASP A 131 26.37 -7.58 1.43
N LYS A 132 26.76 -8.83 1.26
CA LYS A 132 25.98 -9.83 0.50
C LYS A 132 25.44 -10.90 1.42
N GLY A 133 24.13 -11.12 1.34
CA GLY A 133 23.44 -12.13 2.12
C GLY A 133 21.95 -11.86 2.27
N ILE A 134 21.29 -12.70 3.06
CA ILE A 134 19.88 -12.51 3.40
C ILE A 134 19.81 -11.69 4.69
N LEU A 135 19.13 -10.56 4.59
CA LEU A 135 18.84 -9.66 5.70
C LEU A 135 17.36 -9.72 6.03
N THR A 136 17.00 -9.51 7.30
CA THR A 136 15.61 -9.52 7.78
C THR A 136 15.36 -8.29 8.63
N VAL A 137 14.22 -7.66 8.40
CA VAL A 137 13.71 -6.54 9.20
C VAL A 137 12.38 -6.94 9.79
N ASP A 138 12.32 -6.92 11.14
CA ASP A 138 11.12 -7.26 11.91
C ASP A 138 10.50 -5.99 12.48
N GLU A 139 9.17 -5.84 12.32
CA GLU A 139 8.39 -4.75 12.88
C GLU A 139 7.29 -5.29 13.78
N LEU A 140 7.17 -4.72 14.98
CA LEU A 140 6.08 -4.99 15.91
C LEU A 140 4.94 -3.98 15.64
N LEU A 141 3.74 -4.48 15.40
CA LEU A 141 2.59 -3.65 15.04
C LEU A 141 1.59 -3.52 16.20
N ALA A 142 1.23 -4.63 16.83
CA ALA A 142 0.23 -4.73 17.89
C ALA A 142 -1.14 -4.08 17.52
N ILE A 143 -1.56 -4.20 16.26
CA ILE A 143 -2.86 -3.72 15.79
C ILE A 143 -3.93 -4.66 16.31
N ARG A 144 -4.82 -4.18 17.19
CA ARG A 144 -5.89 -4.96 17.80
C ARG A 144 -7.20 -4.77 17.06
N ILE A 145 -7.84 -5.87 16.71
CA ILE A 145 -9.06 -5.93 15.91
C ILE A 145 -10.09 -6.78 16.65
N PRO A 146 -11.37 -6.40 16.71
CA PRO A 146 -12.43 -7.27 17.27
C PRO A 146 -12.43 -8.63 16.58
N LEU A 147 -12.63 -9.72 17.33
CA LEU A 147 -12.45 -11.08 16.83
C LEU A 147 -13.31 -11.43 15.62
N ASN A 148 -14.50 -10.82 15.55
CA ASN A 148 -15.48 -11.09 14.48
C ASN A 148 -15.45 -10.05 13.35
N ASP A 149 -14.45 -9.18 13.30
CA ASP A 149 -14.37 -8.13 12.31
C ASP A 149 -13.24 -8.40 11.30
N LEU A 150 -13.50 -8.04 10.06
CA LEU A 150 -12.51 -7.96 8.99
C LEU A 150 -11.76 -6.63 9.10
N PHE A 151 -10.46 -6.65 9.30
CA PHE A 151 -9.64 -5.44 9.23
C PHE A 151 -9.58 -4.93 7.79
N ARG A 152 -9.88 -3.63 7.62
CA ARG A 152 -9.75 -2.94 6.34
C ARG A 152 -8.87 -1.70 6.49
N CYS A 153 -7.91 -1.54 5.58
CA CYS A 153 -7.12 -0.32 5.45
C CYS A 153 -6.80 -0.07 3.97
N ASN A 154 -7.55 0.83 3.35
CA ASN A 154 -7.34 1.18 1.94
C ASN A 154 -6.20 2.19 1.79
N SER A 155 -6.02 3.04 2.79
CA SER A 155 -4.97 4.06 2.81
C SER A 155 -3.58 3.45 2.83
N LEU A 156 -2.63 4.13 2.19
CA LEU A 156 -1.21 3.77 2.24
C LEU A 156 -0.70 3.81 3.69
N SER A 157 -0.25 2.68 4.18
CA SER A 157 0.47 2.52 5.44
C SER A 157 1.94 2.29 5.19
N THR A 158 2.78 2.93 5.98
CA THR A 158 4.24 2.87 5.83
C THR A 158 4.86 2.49 7.16
N LEU A 159 5.76 1.51 7.12
CA LEU A 159 6.61 1.10 8.24
C LEU A 159 8.06 1.36 7.82
N GLU A 160 8.81 2.05 8.67
CA GLU A 160 10.20 2.40 8.40
C GLU A 160 11.10 1.90 9.53
N LYS A 161 12.09 1.11 9.17
CA LYS A 161 13.11 0.63 10.10
C LYS A 161 14.43 0.43 9.39
N ASN A 162 15.50 0.98 10.00
CA ASN A 162 16.82 1.01 9.40
C ASN A 162 16.76 1.64 7.99
N ASP A 163 17.28 0.97 7.00
CA ASP A 163 17.29 1.40 5.60
C ASP A 163 16.15 0.75 4.76
N VAL A 164 15.11 0.25 5.42
CA VAL A 164 13.96 -0.41 4.78
C VAL A 164 12.69 0.35 5.07
N VAL A 165 11.92 0.63 4.01
CA VAL A 165 10.57 1.18 4.08
C VAL A 165 9.62 0.17 3.47
N GLN A 166 8.64 -0.27 4.24
CA GLN A 166 7.60 -1.20 3.83
C GLN A 166 6.32 -0.41 3.57
N HIS A 167 5.70 -0.59 2.43
CA HIS A 167 4.47 0.07 2.03
C HIS A 167 3.35 -0.95 1.87
N TYR A 168 2.17 -0.65 2.43
CA TYR A 168 0.97 -1.49 2.37
C TYR A 168 -0.23 -0.64 2.00
N TRP A 169 -1.11 -1.15 1.14
CA TRP A 169 -2.38 -0.50 0.79
C TRP A 169 -3.42 -1.53 0.35
N ASP A 170 -4.67 -1.12 0.32
CA ASP A 170 -5.82 -1.99 0.01
C ASP A 170 -5.82 -3.28 0.85
N VAL A 171 -5.52 -3.15 2.15
CA VAL A 171 -5.40 -4.27 3.07
C VAL A 171 -6.78 -4.71 3.56
N LEU A 172 -7.06 -5.99 3.40
CA LEU A 172 -8.15 -6.72 4.02
C LEU A 172 -7.55 -7.91 4.74
N VAL A 173 -7.82 -8.12 6.02
CA VAL A 173 -7.37 -9.31 6.73
C VAL A 173 -8.31 -9.69 7.85
N GLN A 174 -8.62 -10.98 7.95
CA GLN A 174 -9.25 -11.59 9.10
C GLN A 174 -8.53 -12.87 9.47
N ALA A 175 -7.93 -12.89 10.64
CA ALA A 175 -7.39 -14.09 11.25
C ALA A 175 -8.42 -14.68 12.24
N PHE A 176 -8.28 -15.96 12.56
CA PHE A 176 -9.21 -16.68 13.45
C PHE A 176 -10.67 -16.60 12.98
N VAL A 177 -10.88 -16.78 11.68
CA VAL A 177 -12.23 -16.76 11.07
C VAL A 177 -13.11 -17.78 11.78
N GLN A 178 -14.30 -17.34 12.19
CA GLN A 178 -15.26 -18.18 12.91
C GLN A 178 -16.19 -18.91 11.93
N ASN A 179 -16.45 -20.18 12.16
CA ASN A 179 -17.35 -21.00 11.35
C ASN A 179 -17.01 -21.01 9.84
N GLY A 180 -15.74 -20.81 9.50
CA GLY A 180 -15.28 -20.82 8.10
C GLY A 180 -15.80 -19.70 7.21
N THR A 181 -16.44 -18.68 7.78
CA THR A 181 -17.04 -17.57 7.01
C THR A 181 -16.39 -16.25 7.39
N VAL A 182 -15.79 -15.58 6.38
CA VAL A 182 -15.21 -14.24 6.54
C VAL A 182 -16.31 -13.24 6.90
N SER A 183 -16.03 -12.40 7.89
CA SER A 183 -16.98 -11.40 8.39
C SER A 183 -17.31 -10.34 7.34
N THR A 184 -18.54 -9.87 7.38
CA THR A 184 -18.99 -8.68 6.65
C THR A 184 -18.87 -7.40 7.49
N ASN A 185 -18.64 -7.52 8.80
CA ASN A 185 -18.35 -6.38 9.64
C ASN A 185 -16.89 -5.95 9.45
N GLU A 186 -16.68 -4.66 9.30
CA GLU A 186 -15.35 -4.11 9.03
C GLU A 186 -14.84 -3.27 10.19
N PHE A 187 -13.59 -3.49 10.55
CA PHE A 187 -12.81 -2.65 11.45
C PHE A 187 -11.83 -1.81 10.64
N LEU A 188 -12.08 -0.51 10.52
CA LEU A 188 -11.25 0.39 9.73
C LEU A 188 -9.98 0.80 10.47
N CYS A 189 -8.86 0.89 9.75
CA CYS A 189 -7.66 1.53 10.27
C CYS A 189 -7.91 3.03 10.52
N ASP A 190 -7.09 3.64 11.37
CA ASP A 190 -7.30 5.05 11.78
C ASP A 190 -7.24 6.04 10.61
N LYS A 191 -6.46 5.73 9.58
CA LYS A 191 -6.35 6.56 8.38
C LYS A 191 -7.61 6.58 7.52
N ASP A 192 -8.40 5.50 7.57
CA ASP A 192 -9.64 5.36 6.79
C ASP A 192 -10.89 5.79 7.59
N LYS A 193 -10.74 6.02 8.89
CA LYS A 193 -11.82 6.58 9.71
C LYS A 193 -12.06 8.02 9.29
N THR A 194 -13.21 8.30 8.69
CA THR A 194 -13.62 9.68 8.44
C THR A 194 -13.77 10.40 9.77
N SER A 195 -13.05 11.51 9.93
CA SER A 195 -13.24 12.40 11.07
C SER A 195 -14.61 13.06 10.91
N THR A 196 -15.67 12.42 11.43
CA THR A 196 -16.97 13.04 11.58
C THR A 196 -16.86 14.07 12.71
N VAL A 197 -16.38 15.26 12.38
CA VAL A 197 -16.63 16.43 13.21
C VAL A 197 -18.10 16.74 13.04
N ALA A 198 -18.92 16.27 13.98
CA ALA A 198 -20.30 16.72 14.07
C ALA A 198 -20.31 18.25 14.14
N PRO A 199 -21.14 18.98 13.37
CA PRO A 199 -21.24 20.42 13.49
C PRO A 199 -21.81 20.71 14.90
N THR A 200 -20.95 21.11 15.83
CA THR A 200 -21.37 21.63 17.13
C THR A 200 -21.93 23.02 16.86
N ILE A 201 -23.25 23.15 16.90
CA ILE A 201 -23.92 24.46 16.91
C ILE A 201 -23.62 25.08 18.25
N HIS A 202 -22.57 25.88 18.33
CA HIS A 202 -22.30 26.75 19.47
C HIS A 202 -22.98 28.08 19.22
N THR A 203 -24.10 28.30 19.91
CA THR A 203 -24.63 29.65 20.14
C THR A 203 -23.73 30.30 21.19
N THR A 204 -22.83 31.16 20.80
CA THR A 204 -22.02 31.97 21.74
C THR A 204 -22.07 33.43 21.35
N VAL A 205 -22.36 34.22 22.37
CA VAL A 205 -22.25 35.69 22.46
C VAL A 205 -20.79 36.11 22.23
N PRO A 206 -20.48 37.21 21.50
CA PRO A 206 -19.13 37.50 21.04
C PRO A 206 -18.25 38.14 22.13
N SER A 207 -17.07 37.58 22.30
CA SER A 207 -15.93 38.26 22.95
C SER A 207 -14.77 38.31 21.93
N PRO A 208 -14.05 39.47 21.78
CA PRO A 208 -13.10 39.64 20.69
C PRO A 208 -11.77 38.94 20.97
N THR A 209 -11.49 37.84 20.31
CA THR A 209 -10.15 37.23 20.28
C THR A 209 -9.81 36.94 18.83
N THR A 210 -8.65 37.38 18.39
CA THR A 210 -8.12 37.24 17.05
C THR A 210 -8.03 35.77 16.63
N THR A 211 -8.97 35.33 15.77
CA THR A 211 -9.03 34.00 15.21
C THR A 211 -8.16 33.92 13.96
N PRO A 212 -7.31 32.86 13.77
CA PRO A 212 -6.65 32.66 12.48
C PRO A 212 -7.70 32.37 11.41
N THR A 213 -7.60 33.09 10.31
CA THR A 213 -8.49 32.98 9.15
C THR A 213 -8.59 31.53 8.69
N PRO A 214 -9.81 30.96 8.45
CA PRO A 214 -9.95 29.64 7.84
C PRO A 214 -9.24 29.61 6.50
N LYS A 215 -8.40 28.59 6.27
CA LYS A 215 -7.78 28.37 4.96
C LYS A 215 -8.88 28.10 3.94
N GLU A 216 -8.97 28.99 2.95
CA GLU A 216 -9.97 28.93 1.90
C GLU A 216 -9.80 27.63 1.10
N LYS A 217 -10.91 26.89 0.90
CA LYS A 217 -10.91 25.65 0.12
C LYS A 217 -10.61 26.03 -1.34
N PRO A 218 -9.70 25.30 -2.04
CA PRO A 218 -9.41 25.60 -3.43
C PRO A 218 -10.68 25.47 -4.30
N GLU A 219 -10.90 26.41 -5.20
CA GLU A 219 -11.96 26.30 -6.18
C GLU A 219 -11.70 25.13 -7.13
N ALA A 220 -12.77 24.45 -7.55
CA ALA A 220 -12.66 23.35 -8.49
C ALA A 220 -12.52 23.89 -9.91
N GLY A 221 -11.38 23.65 -10.54
CA GLY A 221 -11.16 23.89 -11.96
C GLY A 221 -11.56 22.68 -12.81
N THR A 222 -11.96 22.92 -14.05
CA THR A 222 -12.23 21.86 -15.04
C THR A 222 -11.07 21.81 -16.04
N TYR A 223 -10.44 20.64 -16.15
CA TYR A 223 -9.27 20.39 -17.01
C TYR A 223 -9.66 19.40 -18.10
N SER A 224 -9.36 19.74 -19.35
CA SER A 224 -9.60 18.85 -20.47
C SER A 224 -8.35 18.66 -21.31
N VAL A 225 -8.16 17.44 -21.79
CA VAL A 225 -7.17 17.09 -22.81
C VAL A 225 -7.92 16.71 -24.07
N ASN A 226 -7.66 17.42 -25.15
CA ASN A 226 -8.35 17.24 -26.42
C ASN A 226 -7.38 16.66 -27.48
N ASN A 227 -7.91 15.82 -28.35
CA ASN A 227 -7.23 15.36 -29.56
C ASN A 227 -8.08 15.77 -30.78
N GLY A 228 -7.75 16.91 -31.34
CA GLY A 228 -8.58 17.54 -32.38
C GLY A 228 -9.91 18.01 -31.80
N ASN A 229 -11.03 17.47 -32.31
CA ASN A 229 -12.38 17.84 -31.86
C ASN A 229 -12.90 16.94 -30.71
N ASP A 230 -12.14 15.93 -30.32
CA ASP A 230 -12.56 14.95 -29.31
C ASP A 230 -11.87 15.20 -27.98
N THR A 231 -12.64 15.21 -26.89
CA THR A 231 -12.10 15.30 -25.53
C THR A 231 -11.67 13.92 -25.07
N CYS A 232 -10.36 13.75 -24.83
CA CYS A 232 -9.77 12.47 -24.39
C CYS A 232 -9.79 12.31 -22.88
N LEU A 233 -9.77 13.44 -22.13
CA LEU A 233 -9.83 13.45 -20.67
C LEU A 233 -10.57 14.72 -20.22
N LEU A 234 -11.47 14.53 -19.28
CA LEU A 234 -12.16 15.61 -18.57
C LEU A 234 -12.04 15.33 -17.06
N ALA A 235 -11.49 16.29 -16.32
CA ALA A 235 -11.38 16.21 -14.87
C ALA A 235 -11.84 17.51 -14.23
N THR A 236 -12.63 17.41 -13.16
CA THR A 236 -13.02 18.56 -12.32
C THR A 236 -12.43 18.35 -10.93
N MET A 237 -11.48 19.21 -10.54
CA MET A 237 -10.80 19.09 -9.25
C MET A 237 -10.32 20.46 -8.74
N GLY A 238 -10.28 20.60 -7.40
CA GLY A 238 -9.53 21.66 -6.74
C GLY A 238 -8.24 21.07 -6.17
N LEU A 239 -7.09 21.63 -6.51
CA LEU A 239 -5.79 21.15 -6.05
C LEU A 239 -5.13 22.17 -5.11
N GLN A 240 -4.70 21.68 -3.95
CA GLN A 240 -3.97 22.47 -2.96
C GLN A 240 -2.65 21.78 -2.65
N LEU A 241 -1.54 22.49 -2.77
CA LEU A 241 -0.22 22.03 -2.39
C LEU A 241 0.18 22.64 -1.05
N ASN A 242 0.57 21.79 -0.10
CA ASN A 242 1.20 22.20 1.15
C ASN A 242 2.71 22.00 1.03
N ILE A 243 3.47 23.06 1.01
CA ILE A 243 4.93 23.02 0.93
C ILE A 243 5.47 23.48 2.28
N THR A 244 6.36 22.68 2.87
CA THR A 244 7.06 23.05 4.09
C THR A 244 8.54 23.18 3.78
N GLN A 245 9.09 24.40 3.95
CA GLN A 245 10.51 24.69 3.82
C GLN A 245 10.96 25.42 5.08
N ASP A 246 12.07 24.98 5.68
CA ASP A 246 12.67 25.59 6.89
C ASP A 246 11.67 25.80 8.06
N LYS A 247 10.78 24.83 8.28
CA LYS A 247 9.68 24.88 9.28
C LYS A 247 8.59 25.91 8.98
N VAL A 248 8.60 26.55 7.84
CA VAL A 248 7.54 27.42 7.37
C VAL A 248 6.66 26.68 6.39
N ALA A 249 5.36 26.58 6.71
CA ALA A 249 4.38 25.94 5.83
C ALA A 249 3.75 27.00 4.90
N SER A 250 3.78 26.75 3.59
CA SER A 250 3.12 27.54 2.57
C SER A 250 2.05 26.72 1.88
N VAL A 251 0.90 27.30 1.60
CA VAL A 251 -0.23 26.67 0.90
C VAL A 251 -0.42 27.37 -0.45
N ILE A 252 -0.40 26.59 -1.52
CA ILE A 252 -0.61 27.07 -2.88
C ILE A 252 -1.89 26.40 -3.43
N ASN A 253 -2.88 27.21 -3.81
CA ASN A 253 -4.06 26.74 -4.53
C ASN A 253 -3.77 26.82 -6.03
N ILE A 254 -4.05 25.72 -6.75
CA ILE A 254 -3.94 25.64 -8.20
C ILE A 254 -5.36 25.69 -8.75
N ASN A 255 -5.68 26.77 -9.46
CA ASN A 255 -6.97 27.03 -10.10
C ASN A 255 -6.86 26.80 -11.60
#